data_6d11dc9f0784294fed83972beba6effc
#
_entry.id   6d11dc9f0784294fed83972beba6effc
#
_cell.length_a   1.000
_cell.length_b   1.000
_cell.length_c   1.000
_cell.angle_alpha   90.00
_cell.angle_beta   90.00
_cell.angle_gamma   90.00
#
_symmetry.space_group_name_H-M   'P 1'
#
loop_
_entity.id
_entity.type
_entity.pdbx_description
1 polymer ?
#
loop_
_entity_poly.entity_id
_entity_poly.type
_entity_poly.pdbx_seq_one_letter_code
_entity_poly.pdbx_strand_id
1 'polypeptide(L)'
;MAAVEVKSDDSPDETRPSTADGQPRVAARRTTINELLAAARRRLERVEPAQAVAAVREGAVLVDIRSERDRERDGVIPGALFFPRNVLEWRLDPASGHRAPELDGGLERHIILVCDEGYQSSLAAATLQELGFARATDLTGGFQAWRAAGLPIKALPARAAK
;
A
#
# COMPACT_ATOMS: atom_id res chain seq x y z
N MET A 1 -7.10 -61.95 -23.93
CA MET A 1 -7.53 -61.24 -22.72
C MET A 1 -6.49 -61.53 -21.64
N ALA A 2 -5.58 -60.59 -21.44
CA ALA A 2 -4.55 -60.70 -20.41
C ALA A 2 -4.83 -59.63 -19.37
N ALA A 3 -5.06 -60.03 -18.13
CA ALA A 3 -5.25 -59.17 -16.99
C ALA A 3 -3.90 -58.64 -16.53
N VAL A 4 -3.79 -57.30 -16.39
CA VAL A 4 -2.64 -56.67 -15.78
C VAL A 4 -2.87 -56.55 -14.30
N GLU A 5 -2.09 -57.29 -13.55
CA GLU A 5 -2.01 -57.25 -12.09
C GLU A 5 -1.21 -56.02 -11.65
N VAL A 6 -1.87 -55.08 -10.96
CA VAL A 6 -1.19 -53.91 -10.33
C VAL A 6 -0.74 -54.37 -8.94
N LYS A 7 0.58 -54.50 -8.75
CA LYS A 7 1.20 -54.66 -7.44
C LYS A 7 1.17 -53.33 -6.69
N SER A 8 0.47 -53.26 -5.59
CA SER A 8 0.57 -52.22 -4.57
C SER A 8 1.88 -52.43 -3.80
N ASP A 9 2.80 -51.52 -3.96
CA ASP A 9 4.00 -51.41 -3.14
C ASP A 9 3.66 -50.50 -1.96
N ASP A 10 3.37 -51.15 -0.83
CA ASP A 10 3.13 -50.53 0.46
C ASP A 10 4.43 -50.63 1.27
N SER A 11 5.29 -49.63 1.11
CA SER A 11 6.46 -49.45 1.96
C SER A 11 6.22 -48.27 2.91
N PRO A 12 6.23 -48.47 4.24
CA PRO A 12 6.16 -47.36 5.18
C PRO A 12 7.46 -46.57 5.17
N ASP A 13 7.41 -45.32 4.77
CA ASP A 13 8.50 -44.35 4.95
C ASP A 13 8.58 -43.94 6.44
N GLU A 14 9.40 -44.70 7.19
CA GLU A 14 9.83 -44.38 8.54
C GLU A 14 11.03 -43.45 8.49
N THR A 15 10.84 -42.14 8.30
CA THR A 15 11.84 -41.15 8.80
C THR A 15 11.19 -39.76 8.88
N ARG A 16 10.24 -39.58 9.77
CA ARG A 16 9.95 -38.26 10.31
C ARG A 16 10.68 -38.11 11.65
N PRO A 17 11.60 -37.16 11.81
CA PRO A 17 12.09 -36.83 13.14
C PRO A 17 10.94 -36.18 13.92
N SER A 18 10.48 -36.92 14.92
CA SER A 18 9.60 -36.41 15.97
C SER A 18 10.38 -35.39 16.79
N THR A 19 10.28 -34.11 16.51
CA THR A 19 10.65 -33.09 17.47
C THR A 19 9.47 -32.83 18.39
N ALA A 20 9.32 -33.68 19.36
CA ALA A 20 8.53 -33.43 20.55
C ALA A 20 9.30 -32.46 21.45
N ASP A 21 9.25 -31.16 21.16
CA ASP A 21 9.45 -30.12 22.15
C ASP A 21 8.11 -29.51 22.45
N GLY A 22 7.44 -30.09 23.42
CA GLY A 22 6.19 -29.60 23.98
C GLY A 22 6.39 -28.38 24.86
N GLN A 23 7.04 -27.32 24.34
CA GLN A 23 6.97 -26.02 24.98
C GLN A 23 5.65 -25.35 24.52
N PRO A 24 4.83 -24.87 25.46
CA PRO A 24 3.65 -24.08 25.07
C PRO A 24 4.17 -22.88 24.28
N ARG A 25 3.79 -22.79 23.00
CA ARG A 25 3.95 -21.55 22.24
C ARG A 25 3.21 -20.49 23.02
N VAL A 26 3.94 -19.61 23.70
CA VAL A 26 3.37 -18.38 24.23
C VAL A 26 2.74 -17.70 23.02
N ALA A 27 1.40 -17.64 23.02
CA ALA A 27 0.66 -16.97 21.94
C ALA A 27 1.23 -15.55 21.82
N ALA A 28 1.87 -15.25 20.69
CA ALA A 28 2.39 -13.92 20.46
C ALA A 28 1.25 -12.92 20.62
N ARG A 29 1.47 -11.88 21.43
CA ARG A 29 0.45 -10.86 21.67
C ARG A 29 -0.05 -10.33 20.33
N ARG A 30 -1.36 -10.39 20.10
CA ARG A 30 -2.00 -9.87 18.90
C ARG A 30 -1.81 -8.36 18.83
N THR A 31 -1.42 -7.84 17.67
CA THR A 31 -1.42 -6.42 17.35
C THR A 31 -2.79 -6.01 16.82
N THR A 32 -3.37 -4.96 17.36
CA THR A 32 -4.62 -4.38 16.84
C THR A 32 -4.32 -3.45 15.65
N ILE A 33 -5.34 -3.15 14.83
CA ILE A 33 -5.18 -2.18 13.74
C ILE A 33 -4.80 -0.79 14.25
N ASN A 34 -5.31 -0.38 15.40
CA ASN A 34 -4.98 0.91 15.99
C ASN A 34 -3.50 0.97 16.45
N GLU A 35 -2.98 -0.10 17.00
CA GLU A 35 -1.57 -0.21 17.39
C GLU A 35 -0.66 -0.21 16.14
N LEU A 36 -1.05 -0.92 15.08
CA LEU A 36 -0.32 -0.94 13.82
C LEU A 36 -0.30 0.45 13.17
N LEU A 37 -1.45 1.12 13.14
CA LEU A 37 -1.57 2.48 12.61
C LEU A 37 -0.73 3.48 13.40
N ALA A 38 -0.78 3.43 14.74
CA ALA A 38 0.03 4.28 15.59
C ALA A 38 1.54 4.04 15.38
N ALA A 39 1.96 2.80 15.22
CA ALA A 39 3.35 2.45 14.93
C ALA A 39 3.80 3.00 13.56
N ALA A 40 2.98 2.87 12.53
CA ALA A 40 3.24 3.44 11.22
C ALA A 40 3.40 4.97 11.30
N ARG A 41 2.45 5.66 11.93
CA ARG A 41 2.45 7.12 12.03
C ARG A 41 3.63 7.69 12.82
N ARG A 42 4.18 6.97 13.80
CA ARG A 42 5.42 7.40 14.49
C ARG A 42 6.64 7.48 13.58
N ARG A 43 6.62 6.79 12.45
CA ARG A 43 7.70 6.79 11.44
C ARG A 43 7.54 7.89 10.39
N LEU A 44 6.36 8.51 10.30
CA LEU A 44 5.99 9.42 9.23
C LEU A 44 6.06 10.88 9.67
N GLU A 45 6.59 11.71 8.82
CA GLU A 45 6.41 13.17 8.88
C GLU A 45 5.14 13.52 8.09
N ARG A 46 3.99 13.26 8.67
CA ARG A 46 2.70 13.47 8.03
C ARG A 46 2.48 14.94 7.71
N VAL A 47 1.84 15.21 6.58
CA VAL A 47 1.61 16.57 6.10
C VAL A 47 0.13 16.93 6.10
N GLU A 48 -0.16 18.16 6.51
CA GLU A 48 -1.48 18.77 6.36
C GLU A 48 -1.70 19.24 4.91
N PRO A 49 -2.94 19.47 4.47
CA PRO A 49 -3.22 19.86 3.08
C PRO A 49 -2.40 21.06 2.57
N ALA A 50 -2.27 22.12 3.37
CA ALA A 50 -1.47 23.29 3.00
C ALA A 50 0.03 22.97 2.87
N GLN A 51 0.55 22.11 3.74
CA GLN A 51 1.93 21.64 3.65
C GLN A 51 2.17 20.76 2.42
N ALA A 52 1.19 19.93 2.05
CA ALA A 52 1.25 19.12 0.84
C ALA A 52 1.32 20.00 -0.42
N VAL A 53 0.53 21.08 -0.49
CA VAL A 53 0.61 22.06 -1.58
C VAL A 53 2.01 22.67 -1.67
N ALA A 54 2.60 23.09 -0.55
CA ALA A 54 3.95 23.63 -0.52
C ALA A 54 4.99 22.59 -0.98
N ALA A 55 4.90 21.36 -0.47
CA ALA A 55 5.81 20.27 -0.83
C ALA A 55 5.76 19.94 -2.32
N VAL A 56 4.58 19.95 -2.94
CA VAL A 56 4.42 19.71 -4.39
C VAL A 56 5.13 20.81 -5.20
N ARG A 57 5.08 22.06 -4.77
CA ARG A 57 5.83 23.16 -5.42
C ARG A 57 7.33 22.96 -5.33
N GLU A 58 7.81 22.23 -4.32
CA GLU A 58 9.20 21.85 -4.12
C GLU A 58 9.59 20.51 -4.76
N GLY A 59 8.67 19.89 -5.51
CA GLY A 59 8.92 18.68 -6.27
C GLY A 59 8.40 17.38 -5.64
N ALA A 60 7.63 17.43 -4.55
CA ALA A 60 6.94 16.26 -4.02
C ALA A 60 5.89 15.72 -4.99
N VAL A 61 5.64 14.44 -4.92
CA VAL A 61 4.63 13.75 -5.74
C VAL A 61 3.47 13.33 -4.85
N LEU A 62 2.27 13.78 -5.20
CA LEU A 62 1.04 13.24 -4.63
C LEU A 62 0.65 11.95 -5.37
N VAL A 63 0.35 10.92 -4.61
CA VAL A 63 -0.14 9.64 -5.13
C VAL A 63 -1.48 9.31 -4.49
N ASP A 64 -2.52 9.32 -5.29
CA ASP A 64 -3.86 8.93 -4.88
C ASP A 64 -3.97 7.41 -4.90
N ILE A 65 -4.24 6.82 -3.74
CA ILE A 65 -4.36 5.37 -3.57
C ILE A 65 -5.80 4.90 -3.34
N ARG A 66 -6.78 5.79 -3.50
CA ARG A 66 -8.20 5.47 -3.35
C ARG A 66 -8.68 4.48 -4.42
N SER A 67 -9.87 3.94 -4.21
CA SER A 67 -10.54 3.17 -5.24
C SER A 67 -10.97 4.05 -6.43
N GLU A 68 -11.13 3.45 -7.61
CA GLU A 68 -11.68 4.17 -8.78
C GLU A 68 -13.06 4.75 -8.46
N ARG A 69 -13.89 4.00 -7.70
CA ARG A 69 -15.22 4.45 -7.30
C ARG A 69 -15.20 5.72 -6.44
N ASP A 70 -14.29 5.81 -5.48
CA ASP A 70 -14.16 7.01 -4.64
C ASP A 70 -13.71 8.21 -5.47
N ARG A 71 -12.81 7.98 -6.42
CA ARG A 71 -12.32 9.01 -7.35
C ARG A 71 -13.39 9.48 -8.32
N GLU A 72 -14.21 8.57 -8.83
CA GLU A 72 -15.36 8.91 -9.70
C GLU A 72 -16.42 9.71 -8.93
N ARG A 73 -16.69 9.34 -7.66
CA ARG A 73 -17.67 10.02 -6.82
C ARG A 73 -17.24 11.44 -6.43
N ASP A 74 -16.00 11.59 -5.98
CA ASP A 74 -15.54 12.80 -5.30
C ASP A 74 -14.57 13.65 -6.13
N GLY A 75 -14.12 13.15 -7.27
CA GLY A 75 -13.09 13.79 -8.07
C GLY A 75 -11.67 13.46 -7.60
N VAL A 76 -10.69 14.16 -8.15
CA VAL A 76 -9.26 13.90 -7.94
C VAL A 76 -8.50 15.20 -7.70
N ILE A 77 -7.36 15.09 -7.05
CA ILE A 77 -6.41 16.21 -6.89
C ILE A 77 -5.69 16.39 -8.24
N PRO A 78 -5.74 17.58 -8.84
CA PRO A 78 -5.02 17.84 -10.09
C PRO A 78 -3.53 17.58 -9.95
N GLY A 79 -2.94 16.85 -10.91
CA GLY A 79 -1.52 16.51 -10.92
C GLY A 79 -1.12 15.32 -10.04
N ALA A 80 -2.00 14.78 -9.22
CA ALA A 80 -1.73 13.56 -8.47
C ALA A 80 -1.66 12.36 -9.39
N LEU A 81 -0.67 11.49 -9.17
CA LEU A 81 -0.61 10.18 -9.81
C LEU A 81 -1.66 9.26 -9.18
N PHE A 82 -2.07 8.26 -9.92
CA PHE A 82 -3.03 7.26 -9.43
C PHE A 82 -2.44 5.86 -9.46
N PHE A 83 -2.29 5.28 -8.29
CA PHE A 83 -1.98 3.86 -8.12
C PHE A 83 -2.86 3.32 -7.01
N PRO A 84 -3.85 2.47 -7.32
CA PRO A 84 -4.71 1.91 -6.29
C PRO A 84 -3.88 1.12 -5.27
N ARG A 85 -4.33 1.13 -4.02
CA ARG A 85 -3.60 0.58 -2.86
C ARG A 85 -3.08 -0.85 -3.09
N ASN A 86 -3.84 -1.68 -3.80
CA ASN A 86 -3.53 -3.09 -4.03
C ASN A 86 -2.33 -3.35 -4.97
N VAL A 87 -1.89 -2.36 -5.72
CA VAL A 87 -0.73 -2.49 -6.63
C VAL A 87 0.37 -1.46 -6.36
N LEU A 88 0.19 -0.63 -5.34
CA LEU A 88 1.05 0.52 -5.06
C LEU A 88 2.54 0.15 -5.02
N GLU A 89 2.92 -0.83 -4.23
CA GLU A 89 4.30 -1.22 -4.00
C GLU A 89 4.97 -1.67 -5.30
N TRP A 90 4.26 -2.47 -6.12
CA TRP A 90 4.78 -2.93 -7.42
C TRP A 90 4.92 -1.80 -8.44
N ARG A 91 4.06 -0.77 -8.34
CA ARG A 91 4.12 0.39 -9.24
C ARG A 91 5.21 1.38 -8.85
N LEU A 92 5.65 1.38 -7.61
CA LEU A 92 6.65 2.33 -7.10
C LEU A 92 8.05 1.74 -6.97
N ASP A 93 8.19 0.46 -6.60
CA ASP A 93 9.49 -0.15 -6.37
C ASP A 93 10.35 -0.14 -7.66
N PRO A 94 11.53 0.51 -7.65
CA PRO A 94 12.42 0.54 -8.82
C PRO A 94 12.89 -0.84 -9.29
N ALA A 95 12.92 -1.83 -8.38
CA ALA A 95 13.30 -3.21 -8.71
C ALA A 95 12.15 -4.03 -9.28
N SER A 96 10.91 -3.51 -9.24
CA SER A 96 9.74 -4.19 -9.79
C SER A 96 9.72 -4.15 -11.31
N GLY A 97 9.41 -5.27 -11.95
CA GLY A 97 9.13 -5.32 -13.39
C GLY A 97 7.85 -4.56 -13.81
N HIS A 98 7.07 -4.08 -12.84
CA HIS A 98 5.82 -3.34 -13.03
C HIS A 98 5.90 -1.87 -12.64
N ARG A 99 7.10 -1.36 -12.43
CA ARG A 99 7.34 0.04 -12.08
C ARG A 99 6.65 1.00 -13.04
N ALA A 100 6.00 2.01 -12.48
CA ALA A 100 5.37 3.07 -13.26
C ALA A 100 6.43 4.00 -13.88
N PRO A 101 6.38 4.24 -15.21
CA PRO A 101 7.35 5.13 -15.85
C PRO A 101 7.20 6.59 -15.46
N GLU A 102 6.03 6.99 -14.94
CA GLU A 102 5.74 8.37 -14.51
C GLU A 102 6.46 8.76 -13.22
N LEU A 103 6.92 7.76 -12.45
CA LEU A 103 7.67 7.99 -11.22
C LEU A 103 9.16 7.83 -11.48
N ASP A 104 9.81 8.93 -11.79
CA ASP A 104 11.25 9.05 -11.83
C ASP A 104 11.83 9.60 -10.52
N GLY A 105 13.15 9.77 -10.41
CA GLY A 105 13.82 10.31 -9.22
C GLY A 105 14.14 9.30 -8.13
N GLY A 106 13.84 8.01 -8.35
CA GLY A 106 14.27 6.92 -7.48
C GLY A 106 13.78 7.02 -6.04
N LEU A 107 14.52 6.42 -5.12
CA LEU A 107 14.15 6.31 -3.69
C LEU A 107 14.21 7.63 -2.92
N GLU A 108 14.83 8.67 -3.46
CA GLU A 108 14.95 10.00 -2.85
C GLU A 108 13.69 10.86 -3.03
N ARG A 109 12.73 10.40 -3.82
CA ARG A 109 11.49 11.15 -4.06
C ARG A 109 10.72 11.37 -2.76
N HIS A 110 10.25 12.60 -2.58
CA HIS A 110 9.25 12.92 -1.56
C HIS A 110 7.88 12.51 -2.07
N ILE A 111 7.36 11.40 -1.55
CA ILE A 111 6.07 10.83 -1.94
C ILE A 111 5.06 11.08 -0.84
N ILE A 112 3.92 11.68 -1.19
CA ILE A 112 2.81 11.94 -0.27
C ILE A 112 1.61 11.11 -0.74
N LEU A 113 1.28 10.06 0.01
CA LEU A 113 0.13 9.21 -0.29
C LEU A 113 -1.17 9.84 0.19
N VAL A 114 -2.19 9.73 -0.63
CA VAL A 114 -3.54 10.23 -0.34
C VAL A 114 -4.54 9.08 -0.43
N CYS A 115 -5.17 8.74 0.68
CA CYS A 115 -6.36 7.90 0.69
C CYS A 115 -7.60 8.75 1.01
N ASP A 116 -8.73 8.14 1.33
CA ASP A 116 -9.95 8.90 1.56
C ASP A 116 -9.90 9.73 2.85
N GLU A 117 -9.55 9.10 3.98
CA GLU A 117 -9.58 9.73 5.32
C GLU A 117 -8.23 9.72 6.06
N GLY A 118 -7.16 9.27 5.42
CA GLY A 118 -5.81 9.30 6.01
C GLY A 118 -5.49 8.13 6.96
N TYR A 119 -6.12 6.96 6.79
CA TYR A 119 -5.82 5.75 7.58
C TYR A 119 -4.91 4.79 6.80
N GLN A 120 -5.40 4.20 5.73
CA GLN A 120 -4.62 3.22 4.96
C GLN A 120 -3.37 3.83 4.33
N SER A 121 -3.38 5.13 4.02
CA SER A 121 -2.21 5.83 3.49
C SER A 121 -1.04 5.85 4.46
N SER A 122 -1.30 5.93 5.77
CA SER A 122 -0.26 5.83 6.79
C SER A 122 0.42 4.46 6.78
N LEU A 123 -0.35 3.38 6.69
CA LEU A 123 0.20 2.02 6.59
C LEU A 123 1.00 1.85 5.29
N ALA A 124 0.46 2.33 4.19
CA ALA A 124 1.13 2.27 2.89
C ALA A 124 2.44 3.07 2.88
N ALA A 125 2.47 4.27 3.44
CA ALA A 125 3.68 5.09 3.52
C ALA A 125 4.77 4.42 4.37
N ALA A 126 4.41 3.80 5.49
CA ALA A 126 5.35 3.02 6.30
C ALA A 126 5.94 1.84 5.51
N THR A 127 5.13 1.14 4.71
CA THR A 127 5.60 0.07 3.82
C THR A 127 6.55 0.61 2.76
N LEU A 128 6.26 1.77 2.16
CA LEU A 128 7.18 2.39 1.19
C LEU A 128 8.52 2.77 1.83
N GLN A 129 8.55 3.19 3.09
CA GLN A 129 9.82 3.42 3.80
C GLN A 129 10.63 2.13 3.94
N GLU A 130 9.99 0.99 4.16
CA GLU A 130 10.66 -0.32 4.18
C GLU A 130 11.24 -0.70 2.81
N LEU A 131 10.62 -0.27 1.72
CA LEU A 131 11.14 -0.40 0.36
C LEU A 131 12.28 0.58 0.03
N GLY A 132 12.64 1.48 0.95
CA GLY A 132 13.74 2.42 0.80
C GLY A 132 13.34 3.86 0.45
N PHE A 133 12.06 4.16 0.30
CA PHE A 133 11.58 5.53 0.10
C PHE A 133 11.56 6.28 1.44
N ALA A 134 12.72 6.76 1.87
CA ALA A 134 12.90 7.39 3.19
C ALA A 134 11.99 8.61 3.40
N ARG A 135 11.59 9.29 2.33
CA ARG A 135 10.72 10.48 2.36
C ARG A 135 9.27 10.19 2.02
N ALA A 136 8.85 8.93 2.06
CA ALA A 136 7.45 8.58 1.92
C ALA A 136 6.67 8.98 3.17
N THR A 137 5.53 9.63 2.96
CA THR A 137 4.59 10.02 3.99
C THR A 137 3.16 10.03 3.46
N ASP A 138 2.22 10.55 4.23
CA ASP A 138 0.83 10.63 3.82
C ASP A 138 0.16 11.95 4.23
N LEU A 139 -0.96 12.22 3.58
CA LEU A 139 -1.78 13.39 3.84
C LEU A 139 -2.69 13.13 5.05
N THR A 140 -2.53 13.93 6.09
CA THR A 140 -3.39 13.91 7.27
C THR A 140 -4.84 14.19 6.86
N GLY A 141 -5.76 13.30 7.30
CA GLY A 141 -7.17 13.39 6.95
C GLY A 141 -7.52 13.07 5.48
N GLY A 142 -6.53 12.75 4.66
CA GLY A 142 -6.70 12.29 3.29
C GLY A 142 -7.41 13.26 2.36
N PHE A 143 -8.05 12.71 1.35
CA PHE A 143 -8.78 13.50 0.35
C PHE A 143 -9.91 14.34 0.97
N GLN A 144 -10.57 13.85 2.02
CA GLN A 144 -11.64 14.61 2.68
C GLN A 144 -11.10 15.87 3.35
N ALA A 145 -9.90 15.82 3.97
CA ALA A 145 -9.24 17.01 4.50
C ALA A 145 -8.80 17.98 3.40
N TRP A 146 -8.31 17.48 2.27
CA TRP A 146 -7.99 18.30 1.09
C TRP A 146 -9.21 19.06 0.60
N ARG A 147 -10.34 18.37 0.48
CA ARG A 147 -11.63 18.97 0.07
C ARG A 147 -12.13 20.01 1.08
N ALA A 148 -12.08 19.67 2.38
CA ALA A 148 -12.49 20.58 3.45
C ALA A 148 -11.64 21.85 3.52
N ALA A 149 -10.38 21.78 3.10
CA ALA A 149 -9.48 22.94 3.00
C ALA A 149 -9.77 23.83 1.77
N GLY A 150 -10.75 23.49 0.95
CA GLY A 150 -11.12 24.25 -0.24
C GLY A 150 -10.08 24.21 -1.36
N LEU A 151 -9.20 23.21 -1.36
CA LEU A 151 -8.15 23.06 -2.36
C LEU A 151 -8.69 22.48 -3.68
N PRO A 152 -8.00 22.69 -4.81
CA PRO A 152 -8.50 22.31 -6.13
C PRO A 152 -8.83 20.82 -6.26
N ILE A 153 -9.99 20.53 -6.82
CA ILE A 153 -10.45 19.19 -7.18
C ILE A 153 -10.94 19.22 -8.62
N LYS A 154 -10.58 18.20 -9.39
CA LYS A 154 -11.04 17.99 -10.75
C LYS A 154 -11.98 16.79 -10.79
N ALA A 155 -13.16 16.96 -11.37
CA ALA A 155 -14.05 15.84 -11.63
C ALA A 155 -13.45 14.90 -12.68
N LEU A 156 -13.61 13.60 -12.49
CA LEU A 156 -13.34 12.63 -13.54
C LEU A 156 -14.54 12.57 -14.49
N PRO A 157 -14.30 12.45 -15.82
CA PRO A 157 -15.40 12.21 -16.74
C PRO A 157 -16.08 10.87 -16.38
N ALA A 158 -17.43 10.87 -16.44
CA ALA A 158 -18.17 9.64 -16.25
C ALA A 158 -17.69 8.58 -17.25
N ARG A 159 -17.43 7.38 -16.78
CA ARG A 159 -17.15 6.24 -17.67
C ARG A 159 -18.36 6.04 -18.57
N ALA A 160 -18.14 6.03 -19.88
CA ALA A 160 -19.16 5.62 -20.80
C ALA A 160 -19.63 4.21 -20.44
N ALA A 161 -20.93 4.03 -20.20
CA ALA A 161 -21.52 2.72 -19.99
C ALA A 161 -21.18 1.84 -21.21
N LYS A 162 -20.52 0.71 -20.96
CA LYS A 162 -20.31 -0.32 -21.99
C LYS A 162 -21.55 -1.17 -22.11
#